data_d4b4105d3d8b3f2495ee7ff858703a73
#
_entry.id   d4b4105d3d8b3f2495ee7ff858703a73
#
_cell.length_a   1.000
_cell.length_b   1.000
_cell.length_c   1.000
_cell.angle_alpha   90.00
_cell.angle_beta   90.00
_cell.angle_gamma   90.00
#
_symmetry.space_group_name_H-M   'P 1'
#
loop_
_entity.id
_entity.type
_entity.pdbx_description
1 polymer ?
#
loop_
_entity_poly.entity_id
_entity_poly.type
_entity_poly.pdbx_seq_one_letter_code
_entity_poly.pdbx_strand_id
1 'polypeptide(L)'
;MATKSGEQFVAVEEAARLLDVTKRHVARLGDLGQIRYVGRGLVDRDSIAEYLQERDFYRSRAWSEETAWGAVALLSGLHVDWLGQVQTSRLRGRLRELAENERGAHELVGRTRNRARVMRYESYGFLAARLRKEIVPVSRRRLGLADTKQVDGYIDTERLAALEVKYGLRRSPRGDMTMRSTSFDISVVQTIASRGNGALAALDAAGSMDAREHGAGSRALATHLEMFAEGRAHD
;
A
#
# COMPACT_ATOMS: atom_id res chain seq x y z
N MET A 1 -13.25 -31.89 -14.12
CA MET A 1 -13.59 -30.87 -13.11
C MET A 1 -13.44 -29.51 -13.76
N ALA A 2 -14.55 -28.85 -14.11
CA ALA A 2 -14.55 -27.56 -14.77
C ALA A 2 -14.25 -26.50 -13.71
N THR A 3 -13.07 -25.89 -13.78
CA THR A 3 -12.69 -24.70 -13.01
C THR A 3 -13.61 -23.54 -13.46
N LYS A 4 -14.39 -23.02 -12.52
CA LYS A 4 -15.16 -21.79 -12.70
C LYS A 4 -14.20 -20.68 -13.17
N SER A 5 -14.16 -20.41 -14.48
CA SER A 5 -13.82 -19.09 -15.03
C SER A 5 -14.93 -18.14 -14.57
N GLY A 6 -14.86 -17.68 -13.32
CA GLY A 6 -15.69 -16.59 -12.86
C GLY A 6 -15.36 -15.40 -13.75
N GLU A 7 -16.37 -14.85 -14.38
CA GLU A 7 -16.33 -13.80 -15.37
C GLU A 7 -15.30 -12.73 -15.00
N GLN A 8 -14.17 -12.78 -15.68
CA GLN A 8 -13.06 -11.81 -15.51
C GLN A 8 -13.50 -10.41 -15.97
N PHE A 9 -14.59 -10.36 -16.76
CA PHE A 9 -15.12 -9.12 -17.30
C PHE A 9 -16.62 -9.05 -17.03
N VAL A 10 -17.10 -7.87 -16.72
CA VAL A 10 -18.52 -7.59 -16.45
C VAL A 10 -19.06 -6.51 -17.38
N ALA A 11 -20.33 -6.57 -17.70
CA ALA A 11 -21.01 -5.52 -18.46
C ALA A 11 -21.05 -4.22 -17.64
N VAL A 12 -21.11 -3.05 -18.31
CA VAL A 12 -21.19 -1.74 -17.66
C VAL A 12 -22.35 -1.66 -16.66
N GLU A 13 -23.46 -2.34 -16.96
CA GLU A 13 -24.63 -2.44 -16.08
C GLU A 13 -24.29 -3.14 -14.76
N GLU A 14 -23.53 -4.22 -14.84
CA GLU A 14 -23.06 -4.98 -13.67
C GLU A 14 -22.03 -4.19 -12.90
N ALA A 15 -21.08 -3.56 -13.61
CA ALA A 15 -20.10 -2.67 -13.00
C ALA A 15 -20.77 -1.52 -12.23
N ALA A 16 -21.84 -0.93 -12.78
CA ALA A 16 -22.60 0.12 -12.11
C ALA A 16 -23.26 -0.38 -10.82
N ARG A 17 -23.79 -1.61 -10.82
CA ARG A 17 -24.35 -2.26 -9.62
C ARG A 17 -23.28 -2.56 -8.57
N LEU A 18 -22.14 -3.14 -8.98
CA LEU A 18 -21.04 -3.46 -8.07
C LEU A 18 -20.44 -2.21 -7.42
N LEU A 19 -20.39 -1.10 -8.15
CA LEU A 19 -19.84 0.17 -7.68
C LEU A 19 -20.86 1.02 -6.91
N ASP A 20 -22.16 0.65 -6.98
CA ASP A 20 -23.28 1.45 -6.48
C ASP A 20 -23.30 2.87 -7.08
N VAL A 21 -23.17 2.97 -8.41
CA VAL A 21 -23.13 4.23 -9.16
C VAL A 21 -23.91 4.12 -10.47
N THR A 22 -24.10 5.25 -11.15
CA THR A 22 -24.74 5.28 -12.47
C THR A 22 -23.76 4.80 -13.57
N LYS A 23 -24.27 4.29 -14.68
CA LYS A 23 -23.47 3.95 -15.89
C LYS A 23 -22.60 5.12 -16.37
N ARG A 24 -23.14 6.35 -16.30
CA ARG A 24 -22.39 7.58 -16.65
C ARG A 24 -21.18 7.76 -15.75
N HIS A 25 -21.30 7.42 -14.46
CA HIS A 25 -20.18 7.51 -13.52
C HIS A 25 -19.15 6.40 -13.80
N VAL A 26 -19.59 5.18 -14.16
CA VAL A 26 -18.69 4.10 -14.61
C VAL A 26 -17.87 4.55 -15.83
N ALA A 27 -18.50 5.18 -16.82
CA ALA A 27 -17.78 5.73 -17.98
C ALA A 27 -16.74 6.77 -17.56
N ARG A 28 -17.10 7.71 -16.67
CA ARG A 28 -16.18 8.71 -16.14
C ARG A 28 -14.98 8.08 -15.39
N LEU A 29 -15.21 7.02 -14.62
CA LEU A 29 -14.13 6.30 -13.92
C LEU A 29 -13.18 5.65 -14.93
N GLY A 30 -13.70 5.13 -16.05
CA GLY A 30 -12.90 4.61 -17.16
C GLY A 30 -12.07 5.69 -17.84
N ASP A 31 -12.67 6.85 -18.14
CA ASP A 31 -11.98 8.00 -18.75
C ASP A 31 -10.85 8.52 -17.83
N LEU A 32 -11.05 8.46 -16.51
CA LEU A 32 -10.05 8.82 -15.51
C LEU A 32 -8.99 7.71 -15.26
N GLY A 33 -9.12 6.55 -15.91
CA GLY A 33 -8.23 5.40 -15.73
C GLY A 33 -8.34 4.73 -14.37
N GLN A 34 -9.40 5.02 -13.59
CA GLN A 34 -9.65 4.44 -12.27
C GLN A 34 -10.22 3.03 -12.33
N ILE A 35 -10.88 2.69 -13.43
CA ILE A 35 -11.28 1.33 -13.79
C ILE A 35 -10.89 1.06 -15.24
N ARG A 36 -10.75 -0.22 -15.61
CA ARG A 36 -10.29 -0.61 -16.94
C ARG A 36 -11.42 -1.12 -17.80
N TYR A 37 -11.61 -0.51 -18.97
CA TYR A 37 -12.37 -1.09 -20.05
C TYR A 37 -11.51 -2.05 -20.87
N VAL A 38 -12.02 -3.25 -21.13
CA VAL A 38 -11.35 -4.27 -21.96
C VAL A 38 -11.95 -4.37 -23.37
N GLY A 39 -13.09 -3.71 -23.59
CA GLY A 39 -13.79 -3.65 -24.84
C GLY A 39 -15.04 -2.77 -24.75
N ARG A 40 -15.80 -2.63 -25.84
CA ARG A 40 -17.04 -1.85 -25.81
C ARG A 40 -18.04 -2.46 -24.81
N GLY A 41 -18.34 -1.72 -23.75
CA GLY A 41 -19.33 -2.10 -22.74
C GLY A 41 -18.87 -3.18 -21.75
N LEU A 42 -17.57 -3.58 -21.75
CA LEU A 42 -17.01 -4.56 -20.83
C LEU A 42 -15.93 -3.91 -19.94
N VAL A 43 -16.03 -4.14 -18.65
CA VAL A 43 -15.13 -3.63 -17.62
C VAL A 43 -14.42 -4.82 -16.96
N ASP A 44 -13.14 -4.66 -16.70
CA ASP A 44 -12.33 -5.62 -15.94
C ASP A 44 -12.81 -5.65 -14.48
N ARG A 45 -13.24 -6.83 -14.01
CA ARG A 45 -13.78 -7.02 -12.66
C ARG A 45 -12.72 -6.77 -11.58
N ASP A 46 -11.47 -7.12 -11.85
CA ASP A 46 -10.39 -6.88 -10.91
C ASP A 46 -10.18 -5.37 -10.72
N SER A 47 -10.28 -4.58 -11.79
CA SER A 47 -10.18 -3.12 -11.67
C SER A 47 -11.32 -2.49 -10.87
N ILE A 48 -12.51 -3.10 -10.88
CA ILE A 48 -13.63 -2.67 -10.02
C ILE A 48 -13.33 -2.97 -8.56
N ALA A 49 -12.80 -4.16 -8.25
CA ALA A 49 -12.40 -4.53 -6.90
C ALA A 49 -11.28 -3.61 -6.40
N GLU A 50 -10.29 -3.31 -7.25
CA GLU A 50 -9.23 -2.34 -7.00
C GLU A 50 -9.81 -0.97 -6.59
N TYR A 51 -10.69 -0.44 -7.42
CA TYR A 51 -11.32 0.85 -7.16
C TYR A 51 -12.14 0.87 -5.87
N LEU A 52 -12.90 -0.19 -5.58
CA LEU A 52 -13.69 -0.30 -4.34
C LEU A 52 -12.80 -0.33 -3.10
N GLN A 53 -11.71 -1.07 -3.16
CA GLN A 53 -10.72 -1.14 -2.07
C GLN A 53 -10.05 0.22 -1.85
N GLU A 54 -9.61 0.89 -2.92
CA GLU A 54 -9.09 2.24 -2.84
C GLU A 54 -10.13 3.22 -2.27
N ARG A 55 -11.37 3.18 -2.76
CA ARG A 55 -12.46 4.06 -2.29
C ARG A 55 -12.71 3.91 -0.79
N ASP A 56 -12.65 2.71 -0.25
CA ASP A 56 -12.81 2.47 1.18
C ASP A 56 -11.63 3.04 1.99
N PHE A 57 -10.40 2.96 1.49
CA PHE A 57 -9.26 3.63 2.10
C PHE A 57 -9.39 5.16 2.09
N TYR A 58 -10.00 5.74 1.05
CA TYR A 58 -10.20 7.19 0.94
C TYR A 58 -11.31 7.76 1.85
N ARG A 59 -12.15 6.93 2.46
CA ARG A 59 -13.17 7.40 3.42
C ARG A 59 -12.58 7.97 4.70
N SER A 60 -11.41 7.48 5.14
CA SER A 60 -10.71 8.05 6.28
C SER A 60 -9.81 9.21 5.86
N ARG A 61 -9.77 10.29 6.67
CA ARG A 61 -8.81 11.38 6.44
C ARG A 61 -7.39 10.86 6.65
N ALA A 62 -6.57 10.89 5.59
CA ALA A 62 -5.16 10.50 5.68
C ALA A 62 -4.40 11.42 6.64
N TRP A 63 -3.45 10.86 7.34
CA TRP A 63 -2.46 11.60 8.12
C TRP A 63 -1.44 12.28 7.19
N SER A 64 -0.72 13.29 7.71
CA SER A 64 0.44 13.82 7.01
C SER A 64 1.51 12.74 6.86
N GLU A 65 2.45 12.93 5.94
CA GLU A 65 3.53 11.99 5.68
C GLU A 65 4.33 11.68 6.95
N GLU A 66 4.72 12.72 7.72
CA GLU A 66 5.46 12.60 8.97
C GLU A 66 4.66 11.82 10.04
N THR A 67 3.35 12.08 10.14
CA THR A 67 2.49 11.38 11.11
C THR A 67 2.30 9.92 10.70
N ALA A 68 2.18 9.65 9.39
CA ALA A 68 2.06 8.29 8.87
C ALA A 68 3.34 7.47 9.13
N TRP A 69 4.51 8.06 8.89
CA TRP A 69 5.80 7.43 9.25
C TRP A 69 5.98 7.27 10.75
N GLY A 70 5.50 8.25 11.54
CA GLY A 70 5.48 8.14 13.00
C GLY A 70 4.67 6.95 13.49
N ALA A 71 3.51 6.69 12.88
CA ALA A 71 2.69 5.52 13.22
C ALA A 71 3.41 4.21 12.90
N VAL A 72 4.03 4.12 11.72
CA VAL A 72 4.79 2.92 11.33
C VAL A 72 5.98 2.69 12.27
N ALA A 73 6.73 3.73 12.62
CA ALA A 73 7.84 3.63 13.55
C ALA A 73 7.40 3.15 14.94
N LEU A 74 6.31 3.73 15.49
CA LEU A 74 5.76 3.32 16.78
C LEU A 74 5.31 1.86 16.79
N LEU A 75 4.61 1.42 15.75
CA LEU A 75 4.20 0.02 15.58
C LEU A 75 5.39 -0.93 15.38
N SER A 76 6.50 -0.40 14.85
CA SER A 76 7.76 -1.13 14.69
C SER A 76 8.61 -1.19 15.94
N GLY A 77 8.13 -0.64 17.07
CA GLY A 77 8.88 -0.56 18.32
C GLY A 77 10.02 0.46 18.31
N LEU A 78 9.98 1.45 17.39
CA LEU A 78 11.03 2.44 17.24
C LEU A 78 10.63 3.79 17.86
N HIS A 79 11.64 4.56 18.21
CA HIS A 79 11.44 5.92 18.71
C HIS A 79 11.08 6.88 17.57
N VAL A 80 10.29 7.92 17.91
CA VAL A 80 9.87 8.98 16.98
C VAL A 80 10.31 10.31 17.55
N ASP A 81 11.29 10.95 16.91
CA ASP A 81 11.88 12.22 17.32
C ASP A 81 11.52 13.40 16.40
N TRP A 82 10.96 13.13 15.21
CA TRP A 82 10.52 14.17 14.27
C TRP A 82 9.11 14.71 14.54
N LEU A 83 8.36 14.10 15.44
CA LEU A 83 7.07 14.63 15.92
C LEU A 83 7.24 15.23 17.31
N GLY A 84 6.59 16.38 17.53
CA GLY A 84 6.54 16.96 18.86
C GLY A 84 5.86 16.05 19.89
N GLN A 85 6.18 16.20 21.16
CA GLN A 85 5.70 15.33 22.26
C GLN A 85 4.16 15.21 22.29
N VAL A 86 3.44 16.31 22.08
CA VAL A 86 1.97 16.32 22.06
C VAL A 86 1.42 15.54 20.86
N GLN A 87 2.06 15.70 19.68
CA GLN A 87 1.67 14.98 18.46
C GLN A 87 1.90 13.48 18.63
N THR A 88 3.04 13.09 19.16
CA THR A 88 3.39 11.69 19.43
C THR A 88 2.43 11.06 20.44
N SER A 89 2.07 11.79 21.52
CA SER A 89 1.09 11.32 22.51
C SER A 89 -0.30 11.11 21.88
N ARG A 90 -0.77 12.06 21.07
CA ARG A 90 -2.03 11.92 20.33
C ARG A 90 -2.01 10.76 19.34
N LEU A 91 -0.88 10.57 18.66
CA LEU A 91 -0.73 9.46 17.71
C LEU A 91 -0.79 8.11 18.44
N ARG A 92 -0.12 7.97 19.59
CA ARG A 92 -0.23 6.77 20.44
C ARG A 92 -1.68 6.51 20.89
N GLY A 93 -2.44 7.53 21.27
CA GLY A 93 -3.87 7.39 21.60
C GLY A 93 -4.66 6.83 20.42
N ARG A 94 -4.48 7.41 19.22
CA ARG A 94 -5.16 6.96 18.01
C ARG A 94 -4.80 5.51 17.60
N LEU A 95 -3.55 5.09 17.80
CA LEU A 95 -3.15 3.71 17.53
C LEU A 95 -3.82 2.73 18.51
N ARG A 96 -4.00 3.09 19.79
CA ARG A 96 -4.76 2.28 20.76
C ARG A 96 -6.24 2.20 20.39
N GLU A 97 -6.86 3.33 20.00
CA GLU A 97 -8.26 3.34 19.51
C GLU A 97 -8.44 2.43 18.28
N LEU A 98 -7.46 2.41 17.37
CA LEU A 98 -7.47 1.49 16.23
C LEU A 98 -7.32 0.02 16.64
N ALA A 99 -6.57 -0.27 17.69
CA ALA A 99 -6.44 -1.64 18.20
C ALA A 99 -7.75 -2.20 18.75
N GLU A 100 -8.61 -1.34 19.29
CA GLU A 100 -9.94 -1.69 19.84
C GLU A 100 -11.01 -1.84 18.74
N ASN A 101 -10.70 -1.43 17.49
CA ASN A 101 -11.64 -1.44 16.38
C ASN A 101 -11.42 -2.68 15.49
N GLU A 102 -12.49 -3.50 15.28
CA GLU A 102 -12.44 -4.65 14.37
C GLU A 102 -11.91 -4.32 12.96
N ARG A 103 -12.14 -3.10 12.47
CA ARG A 103 -11.63 -2.59 11.20
C ARG A 103 -10.34 -1.78 11.33
N GLY A 104 -9.70 -1.78 12.50
CA GLY A 104 -8.56 -0.91 12.81
C GLY A 104 -7.38 -1.08 11.86
N ALA A 105 -7.03 -2.31 11.50
CA ALA A 105 -5.99 -2.59 10.52
C ALA A 105 -6.32 -1.99 9.15
N HIS A 106 -7.53 -2.15 8.66
CA HIS A 106 -7.99 -1.57 7.40
C HIS A 106 -7.99 -0.04 7.45
N GLU A 107 -8.48 0.54 8.55
CA GLU A 107 -8.50 1.99 8.75
C GLU A 107 -7.08 2.56 8.81
N LEU A 108 -6.14 1.87 9.45
CA LEU A 108 -4.74 2.28 9.52
C LEU A 108 -4.09 2.35 8.13
N VAL A 109 -4.35 1.39 7.24
CA VAL A 109 -3.88 1.44 5.84
C VAL A 109 -4.36 2.73 5.18
N GLY A 110 -5.65 3.06 5.31
CA GLY A 110 -6.23 4.29 4.77
C GLY A 110 -5.62 5.56 5.37
N ARG A 111 -5.42 5.59 6.69
CA ARG A 111 -4.84 6.75 7.39
C ARG A 111 -3.38 7.00 7.06
N THR A 112 -2.61 5.93 6.80
CA THR A 112 -1.17 6.01 6.50
C THR A 112 -0.85 6.04 5.00
N ARG A 113 -1.84 6.14 4.11
CA ARG A 113 -1.62 6.11 2.65
C ARG A 113 -0.69 7.20 2.13
N ASN A 114 -0.63 8.35 2.81
CA ASN A 114 0.25 9.45 2.42
C ASN A 114 1.73 9.24 2.82
N ARG A 115 2.10 8.09 3.46
CA ARG A 115 3.51 7.79 3.77
C ARG A 115 4.38 7.70 2.52
N ALA A 116 3.78 7.31 1.41
CA ALA A 116 4.47 7.23 0.13
C ALA A 116 3.46 7.17 -1.03
N ARG A 117 3.89 7.62 -2.18
CA ARG A 117 3.16 7.49 -3.43
C ARG A 117 3.58 6.19 -4.13
N VAL A 118 2.65 5.26 -4.30
CA VAL A 118 2.91 4.00 -4.99
C VAL A 118 2.88 4.20 -6.50
N MET A 119 3.94 3.80 -7.18
CA MET A 119 4.07 3.84 -8.63
C MET A 119 4.53 2.49 -9.15
N ARG A 120 3.94 2.06 -10.27
CA ARG A 120 4.31 0.81 -10.95
C ARG A 120 4.95 1.11 -12.29
N TYR A 121 5.96 0.32 -12.64
CA TYR A 121 6.73 0.46 -13.87
C TYR A 121 6.86 -0.88 -14.56
N GLU A 122 6.95 -0.83 -15.90
CA GLU A 122 7.31 -1.99 -16.70
C GLU A 122 8.75 -2.42 -16.40
N SER A 123 8.98 -3.73 -16.24
CA SER A 123 10.30 -4.26 -16.01
C SER A 123 11.07 -4.43 -17.33
N TYR A 124 12.28 -3.92 -17.33
CA TYR A 124 13.28 -4.28 -18.32
C TYR A 124 14.34 -5.10 -17.59
N GLY A 125 14.43 -6.40 -17.84
CA GLY A 125 15.17 -7.39 -17.04
C GLY A 125 16.56 -6.97 -16.55
N PHE A 126 17.34 -6.24 -17.39
CA PHE A 126 18.67 -5.75 -17.02
C PHE A 126 18.64 -4.57 -16.04
N LEU A 127 17.53 -3.83 -15.96
CA LEU A 127 17.38 -2.68 -15.03
C LEU A 127 16.99 -3.11 -13.63
N ALA A 128 16.25 -4.22 -13.47
CA ALA A 128 15.76 -4.67 -12.18
C ALA A 128 16.89 -4.86 -11.14
N ALA A 129 18.02 -5.42 -11.54
CA ALA A 129 19.17 -5.61 -10.66
C ALA A 129 19.82 -4.27 -10.22
N ARG A 130 19.80 -3.25 -11.08
CA ARG A 130 20.31 -1.92 -10.77
C ARG A 130 19.35 -1.16 -9.88
N LEU A 131 18.06 -1.18 -10.21
CA LEU A 131 17.02 -0.48 -9.46
C LEU A 131 16.85 -1.03 -8.04
N ARG A 132 17.06 -2.35 -7.82
CA ARG A 132 17.05 -2.93 -6.47
C ARG A 132 18.11 -2.33 -5.53
N LYS A 133 19.21 -1.81 -6.06
CA LYS A 133 20.25 -1.15 -5.26
C LYS A 133 19.90 0.29 -4.89
N GLU A 134 18.91 0.85 -5.55
CA GLU A 134 18.47 2.24 -5.36
C GLU A 134 17.27 2.36 -4.42
N ILE A 135 16.64 1.24 -4.04
CA ILE A 135 15.46 1.22 -3.19
C ILE A 135 15.79 0.66 -1.82
N VAL A 136 14.96 1.02 -0.85
CA VAL A 136 14.89 0.37 0.47
C VAL A 136 13.92 -0.80 0.36
N PRO A 137 14.40 -2.05 0.32
CA PRO A 137 13.51 -3.21 0.23
C PRO A 137 12.79 -3.47 1.54
N VAL A 138 11.58 -4.00 1.47
CA VAL A 138 10.81 -4.43 2.64
C VAL A 138 10.64 -5.94 2.60
N SER A 139 11.27 -6.64 3.54
CA SER A 139 11.19 -8.11 3.61
C SER A 139 9.82 -8.57 4.10
N ARG A 140 9.19 -9.48 3.35
CA ARG A 140 7.88 -10.06 3.64
C ARG A 140 7.97 -11.41 4.37
N ARG A 141 9.17 -11.89 4.69
CA ARG A 141 9.39 -13.22 5.30
C ARG A 141 8.68 -13.39 6.63
N ARG A 142 8.60 -12.32 7.43
CA ARG A 142 7.86 -12.33 8.71
C ARG A 142 6.34 -12.52 8.55
N LEU A 143 5.81 -12.30 7.35
CA LEU A 143 4.40 -12.56 7.01
C LEU A 143 4.16 -13.97 6.46
N GLY A 144 5.19 -14.84 6.43
CA GLY A 144 5.12 -16.13 5.77
C GLY A 144 5.05 -16.04 4.23
N LEU A 145 5.42 -14.90 3.67
CA LEU A 145 5.44 -14.64 2.24
C LEU A 145 6.88 -14.70 1.71
N ALA A 146 7.05 -15.21 0.51
CA ALA A 146 8.35 -15.16 -0.15
C ALA A 146 8.72 -13.73 -0.53
N ASP A 147 10.00 -13.37 -0.39
CA ASP A 147 10.50 -12.11 -0.90
C ASP A 147 10.38 -12.12 -2.43
N THR A 148 9.91 -11.02 -2.98
CA THR A 148 9.80 -10.90 -4.43
C THR A 148 11.18 -10.78 -5.09
N LYS A 149 11.33 -11.38 -6.28
CA LYS A 149 12.49 -11.16 -7.14
C LYS A 149 12.37 -9.85 -7.93
N GLN A 150 11.21 -9.24 -7.91
CA GLN A 150 10.91 -7.98 -8.58
C GLN A 150 11.45 -6.80 -7.77
N VAL A 151 11.46 -5.62 -8.36
CA VAL A 151 11.74 -4.36 -7.67
C VAL A 151 10.51 -4.00 -6.86
N ASP A 152 10.62 -4.01 -5.54
CA ASP A 152 9.55 -3.60 -4.64
C ASP A 152 10.17 -2.97 -3.37
N GLY A 153 9.91 -1.68 -3.15
CA GLY A 153 10.46 -0.97 -2.01
C GLY A 153 10.28 0.54 -2.07
N TYR A 154 10.89 1.21 -1.10
CA TYR A 154 10.82 2.66 -0.93
C TYR A 154 11.99 3.37 -1.58
N ILE A 155 11.75 4.57 -2.06
CA ILE A 155 12.75 5.43 -2.69
C ILE A 155 12.42 6.90 -2.42
N ASP A 156 13.46 7.70 -2.28
CA ASP A 156 13.32 9.15 -2.23
C ASP A 156 12.71 9.72 -3.53
N THR A 157 11.85 10.72 -3.39
CA THR A 157 11.08 11.28 -4.53
C THR A 157 11.97 11.90 -5.59
N GLU A 158 13.02 12.64 -5.19
CA GLU A 158 13.94 13.28 -6.15
C GLU A 158 14.80 12.22 -6.83
N ARG A 159 15.23 11.21 -6.06
CA ARG A 159 15.99 10.08 -6.61
C ARG A 159 15.18 9.31 -7.64
N LEU A 160 13.90 9.04 -7.37
CA LEU A 160 13.03 8.37 -8.34
C LEU A 160 12.88 9.19 -9.63
N ALA A 161 12.64 10.49 -9.52
CA ALA A 161 12.54 11.37 -10.70
C ALA A 161 13.82 11.33 -11.55
N ALA A 162 15.00 11.34 -10.92
CA ALA A 162 16.28 11.21 -11.62
C ALA A 162 16.42 9.84 -12.33
N LEU A 163 15.94 8.75 -11.71
CA LEU A 163 15.97 7.43 -12.33
C LEU A 163 14.97 7.28 -13.48
N GLU A 164 13.79 7.90 -13.38
CA GLU A 164 12.80 7.95 -14.47
C GLU A 164 13.42 8.56 -15.73
N VAL A 165 14.11 9.69 -15.58
CA VAL A 165 14.80 10.35 -16.69
C VAL A 165 15.97 9.51 -17.20
N LYS A 166 16.85 9.06 -16.30
CA LYS A 166 18.08 8.33 -16.65
C LYS A 166 17.83 7.03 -17.40
N TYR A 167 16.79 6.30 -17.02
CA TYR A 167 16.49 4.97 -17.56
C TYR A 167 15.26 4.94 -18.45
N GLY A 168 14.57 6.06 -18.65
CA GLY A 168 13.34 6.12 -19.45
C GLY A 168 12.24 5.20 -18.87
N LEU A 169 12.08 5.18 -17.53
CA LEU A 169 11.13 4.28 -16.90
C LEU A 169 9.69 4.59 -17.33
N ARG A 170 8.97 3.58 -17.81
CA ARG A 170 7.59 3.73 -18.25
C ARG A 170 6.64 3.32 -17.13
N ARG A 171 5.84 4.28 -16.68
CA ARG A 171 4.76 3.99 -15.71
C ARG A 171 3.70 3.13 -16.37
N SER A 172 3.31 2.07 -15.68
CA SER A 172 2.26 1.15 -16.13
C SER A 172 1.48 0.63 -14.94
N PRO A 173 0.14 0.73 -14.92
CA PRO A 173 -0.67 0.14 -13.85
C PRO A 173 -0.47 -1.37 -13.69
N ARG A 174 -0.04 -2.05 -14.77
CA ARG A 174 0.26 -3.50 -14.78
C ARG A 174 1.76 -3.79 -14.65
N GLY A 175 2.58 -2.78 -14.37
CA GLY A 175 4.01 -2.94 -14.20
C GLY A 175 4.31 -3.87 -13.03
N ASP A 176 5.34 -4.66 -13.18
CA ASP A 176 5.81 -5.65 -12.19
C ASP A 176 6.86 -5.08 -11.23
N MET A 177 7.33 -3.85 -11.46
CA MET A 177 8.17 -3.12 -10.51
C MET A 177 7.31 -2.12 -9.72
N THR A 178 7.36 -2.21 -8.39
CA THR A 178 6.65 -1.31 -7.47
C THR A 178 7.65 -0.43 -6.73
N MET A 179 7.54 0.87 -6.92
CA MET A 179 8.34 1.86 -6.18
C MET A 179 7.42 2.76 -5.37
N ARG A 180 7.71 2.86 -4.07
CA ARG A 180 6.99 3.73 -3.14
C ARG A 180 7.83 4.97 -2.89
N SER A 181 7.47 6.05 -3.57
CA SER A 181 8.17 7.33 -3.47
C SER A 181 7.73 8.09 -2.23
N THR A 182 8.68 8.54 -1.43
CA THR A 182 8.46 9.36 -0.24
C THR A 182 9.37 10.58 -0.25
N SER A 183 8.89 11.72 0.26
CA SER A 183 9.71 12.90 0.53
C SER A 183 10.24 12.92 1.96
N PHE A 184 9.85 11.94 2.77
CA PHE A 184 10.36 11.75 4.11
C PHE A 184 11.79 11.19 4.09
N ASP A 185 12.55 11.44 5.16
CA ASP A 185 13.94 10.99 5.26
C ASP A 185 14.08 9.48 5.02
N ILE A 186 14.68 9.14 3.89
CA ILE A 186 14.85 7.76 3.44
C ILE A 186 15.72 6.93 4.39
N SER A 187 16.60 7.55 5.17
CA SER A 187 17.43 6.87 6.17
C SER A 187 16.59 6.36 7.35
N VAL A 188 15.56 7.11 7.73
CA VAL A 188 14.56 6.69 8.73
C VAL A 188 13.74 5.53 8.19
N VAL A 189 13.29 5.62 6.93
CA VAL A 189 12.56 4.52 6.26
C VAL A 189 13.42 3.25 6.22
N GLN A 190 14.70 3.38 5.90
CA GLN A 190 15.66 2.25 5.92
C GLN A 190 15.81 1.64 7.32
N THR A 191 15.85 2.48 8.35
CA THR A 191 15.90 2.04 9.75
C THR A 191 14.65 1.25 10.13
N ILE A 192 13.45 1.76 9.77
CA ILE A 192 12.18 1.08 10.00
C ILE A 192 12.13 -0.28 9.26
N ALA A 193 12.55 -0.31 8.00
CA ALA A 193 12.54 -1.52 7.19
C ALA A 193 13.51 -2.59 7.69
N SER A 194 14.68 -2.20 8.20
CA SER A 194 15.76 -3.12 8.62
C SER A 194 15.67 -3.55 10.09
N ARG A 195 15.30 -2.64 10.98
CA ARG A 195 15.28 -2.86 12.44
C ARG A 195 13.89 -3.08 13.02
N GLY A 196 12.83 -2.70 12.28
CA GLY A 196 11.46 -2.88 12.72
C GLY A 196 11.04 -4.35 12.79
N ASN A 197 9.98 -4.60 13.55
CA ASN A 197 9.41 -5.92 13.81
C ASN A 197 8.57 -6.50 12.65
N GLY A 198 8.50 -5.81 11.51
CA GLY A 198 7.72 -6.22 10.34
C GLY A 198 6.41 -5.44 10.12
N ALA A 199 6.11 -4.44 10.98
CA ALA A 199 4.90 -3.62 10.84
C ALA A 199 4.81 -2.90 9.48
N LEU A 200 5.94 -2.42 8.93
CA LEU A 200 5.97 -1.82 7.59
C LEU A 200 5.58 -2.83 6.50
N ALA A 201 6.11 -4.05 6.58
CA ALA A 201 5.77 -5.11 5.64
C ALA A 201 4.29 -5.51 5.75
N ALA A 202 3.77 -5.59 6.98
CA ALA A 202 2.35 -5.87 7.23
C ALA A 202 1.45 -4.79 6.63
N LEU A 203 1.82 -3.52 6.79
CA LEU A 203 1.08 -2.38 6.24
C LEU A 203 1.10 -2.37 4.71
N ASP A 204 2.25 -2.65 4.08
CA ASP A 204 2.37 -2.71 2.62
C ASP A 204 1.57 -3.89 2.05
N ALA A 205 1.64 -5.05 2.70
CA ALA A 205 0.89 -6.23 2.28
C ALA A 205 -0.63 -6.06 2.49
N ALA A 206 -1.06 -5.40 3.59
CA ALA A 206 -2.46 -5.08 3.82
C ALA A 206 -3.04 -4.10 2.78
N GLY A 207 -2.21 -3.30 2.14
CA GLY A 207 -2.58 -2.45 1.00
C GLY A 207 -2.40 -3.13 -0.37
N SER A 208 -2.00 -4.39 -0.42
CA SER A 208 -1.79 -5.12 -1.69
C SER A 208 -3.11 -5.52 -2.34
N MET A 209 -3.11 -5.56 -3.68
CA MET A 209 -4.23 -6.07 -4.49
C MET A 209 -4.24 -7.60 -4.57
N ASP A 210 -3.14 -8.26 -4.26
CA ASP A 210 -3.09 -9.72 -4.14
C ASP A 210 -3.82 -10.16 -2.88
N ALA A 211 -4.86 -10.99 -3.03
CA ALA A 211 -5.72 -11.41 -1.92
C ALA A 211 -4.95 -12.18 -0.82
N ARG A 212 -3.90 -12.93 -1.19
CA ARG A 212 -3.06 -13.67 -0.22
C ARG A 212 -2.19 -12.71 0.58
N GLU A 213 -1.55 -11.75 -0.09
CA GLU A 213 -0.75 -10.71 0.55
C GLU A 213 -1.63 -9.84 1.46
N HIS A 214 -2.76 -9.36 0.93
CA HIS A 214 -3.73 -8.55 1.67
C HIS A 214 -4.18 -9.27 2.96
N GLY A 215 -4.60 -10.52 2.85
CA GLY A 215 -5.04 -11.29 4.01
C GLY A 215 -3.93 -11.53 5.05
N ALA A 216 -2.70 -11.85 4.61
CA ALA A 216 -1.56 -12.00 5.49
C ALA A 216 -1.18 -10.67 6.16
N GLY A 217 -1.12 -9.59 5.38
CA GLY A 217 -0.81 -8.25 5.86
C GLY A 217 -1.83 -7.73 6.86
N SER A 218 -3.12 -7.89 6.58
CA SER A 218 -4.20 -7.41 7.46
C SER A 218 -4.18 -8.12 8.82
N ARG A 219 -3.96 -9.44 8.86
CA ARG A 219 -3.82 -10.19 10.12
C ARG A 219 -2.60 -9.75 10.91
N ALA A 220 -1.45 -9.65 10.26
CA ALA A 220 -0.22 -9.21 10.91
C ALA A 220 -0.33 -7.77 11.44
N LEU A 221 -0.98 -6.88 10.67
CA LEU A 221 -1.18 -5.50 11.08
C LEU A 221 -2.12 -5.37 12.29
N ALA A 222 -3.18 -6.20 12.37
CA ALA A 222 -4.02 -6.29 13.55
C ALA A 222 -3.20 -6.72 14.78
N THR A 223 -2.38 -7.76 14.64
CA THR A 223 -1.47 -8.22 15.72
C THR A 223 -0.49 -7.11 16.15
N HIS A 224 0.07 -6.33 15.22
CA HIS A 224 0.94 -5.20 15.58
C HIS A 224 0.20 -4.10 16.35
N LEU A 225 -1.06 -3.82 16.02
CA LEU A 225 -1.89 -2.89 16.77
C LEU A 225 -2.16 -3.39 18.19
N GLU A 226 -2.52 -4.67 18.34
CA GLU A 226 -2.74 -5.32 19.64
C GLU A 226 -1.48 -5.27 20.51
N MET A 227 -0.33 -5.70 19.98
CA MET A 227 0.98 -5.64 20.67
C MET A 227 1.33 -4.23 21.11
N PHE A 228 1.07 -3.25 20.26
CA PHE A 228 1.29 -1.84 20.59
C PHE A 228 0.39 -1.36 21.73
N ALA A 229 -0.90 -1.71 21.72
CA ALA A 229 -1.85 -1.32 22.76
C ALA A 229 -1.47 -1.92 24.12
N GLU A 230 -0.96 -3.15 24.14
CA GLU A 230 -0.49 -3.87 25.32
C GLU A 230 0.92 -3.44 25.79
N GLY A 231 1.58 -2.53 25.11
CA GLY A 231 2.93 -2.07 25.45
C GLY A 231 4.06 -3.03 25.06
N ARG A 232 3.76 -4.07 24.25
CA ARG A 232 4.71 -5.13 23.82
C ARG A 232 5.40 -4.83 22.47
N ALA A 233 5.21 -3.66 21.90
CA ALA A 233 5.80 -3.32 20.61
C ALA A 233 7.34 -3.18 20.63
N HIS A 234 7.95 -3.22 21.81
CA HIS A 234 9.41 -3.06 22.01
C HIS A 234 10.13 -4.39 22.29
N ASP A 235 9.41 -5.51 22.35
CA ASP A 235 9.97 -6.85 22.47
C ASP A 235 10.10 -7.48 21.05
#